data_8959e2bb5083b2cf1940dbecbb92467e
#
_entry.id   8959e2bb5083b2cf1940dbecbb92467e
#
_cell.length_a   1.000
_cell.length_b   1.000
_cell.length_c   1.000
_cell.angle_alpha   90.00
_cell.angle_beta   90.00
_cell.angle_gamma   90.00
#
_symmetry.space_group_name_H-M   'P 1'
#
loop_
_entity.id
_entity.type
_entity.pdbx_description
1 polymer ?
#
loop_
_entity_poly.entity_id
_entity_poly.type
_entity_poly.pdbx_seq_one_letter_code
_entity_poly.pdbx_strand_id
1 'polypeptide(L)'
;MDSFGHDSPPMAEPPFLALAGIRFHLGDQTILDGVALAIAPGERLSLVGRNGAGKSTLLRILAGQPIADSGERFAQPGISIATLPQEPDFAGHASVADYVASVLTDSLGSSDYRVAAILEEMKLDGDRLPSELSGGEARRAALARALVGEPDVMLLDEPTNHLDLPTIEWLEEKLSRWRGAYVLVSHDRRFLTTLSRAVLWLDRGIVRRLDKGYGEFESWSNDIIEREATERHKLDRLIERETEWAGKSIRARRTRNEGRLRALKTLREQRRQQIGPVGRATIEVGQAEASGALVVTARNITKRWGDKVIVEDFSTRIFRKNRIGLIGPNGAGKTTLLRMLIGELEPDTGTVKLGANLMPVVIDQRRIGLDPDKTPWEILADRNDHVLVRGRLTHVMTYLREYLFRDEQARQPVRTLSGGERNRLLLAKALAAPSNMIVLDEPTNDLDADTLDLLQEALDDYDGTVLLVSHDRDFLDRLVTSTIALEGDGTAIEYAGGYSDYVSQRGPRVEPTGVTPSRKEKATPPREAGQGKRLGYKRE
;
A
#
# COMPACT_ATOMS: atom_id res chain seq x y z
N MET A 1 -51.42 -8.16 -40.71
CA MET A 1 -50.34 -7.14 -40.79
C MET A 1 -49.76 -7.01 -39.41
N ASP A 2 -48.89 -7.96 -39.07
CA ASP A 2 -48.24 -8.00 -37.78
C ASP A 2 -46.84 -7.37 -37.91
N SER A 3 -46.67 -6.21 -37.28
CA SER A 3 -45.40 -5.51 -37.20
C SER A 3 -44.51 -6.23 -36.17
N PHE A 4 -43.56 -7.05 -36.66
CA PHE A 4 -42.43 -7.50 -35.86
C PHE A 4 -41.54 -6.32 -35.50
N GLY A 5 -41.68 -5.83 -34.26
CA GLY A 5 -40.71 -4.95 -33.66
C GLY A 5 -39.37 -5.68 -33.51
N HIS A 6 -38.38 -5.25 -34.27
CA HIS A 6 -36.98 -5.63 -34.05
C HIS A 6 -36.50 -4.89 -32.80
N ASP A 7 -36.63 -5.55 -31.65
CA ASP A 7 -35.83 -5.21 -30.49
C ASP A 7 -34.38 -5.64 -30.80
N SER A 8 -33.63 -4.75 -31.39
CA SER A 8 -32.18 -4.90 -31.44
C SER A 8 -31.68 -4.78 -30.01
N PRO A 9 -30.84 -5.72 -29.53
CA PRO A 9 -30.24 -5.58 -28.22
C PRO A 9 -29.50 -4.23 -28.16
N PRO A 10 -29.52 -3.51 -27.01
CA PRO A 10 -28.85 -2.23 -26.88
C PRO A 10 -27.39 -2.41 -27.29
N MET A 11 -26.94 -1.66 -28.29
CA MET A 11 -25.53 -1.66 -28.70
C MET A 11 -24.73 -1.26 -27.47
N ALA A 12 -23.84 -2.15 -27.04
CA ALA A 12 -22.93 -1.86 -25.96
C ALA A 12 -22.17 -0.55 -26.28
N GLU A 13 -22.17 0.38 -25.36
CA GLU A 13 -21.42 1.62 -25.53
C GLU A 13 -19.96 1.29 -25.83
N PRO A 14 -19.32 1.98 -26.78
CA PRO A 14 -17.93 1.72 -27.10
C PRO A 14 -17.05 1.98 -25.85
N PRO A 15 -16.04 1.14 -25.60
CA PRO A 15 -15.18 1.32 -24.45
C PRO A 15 -14.39 2.64 -24.57
N PHE A 16 -14.12 3.28 -23.44
CA PHE A 16 -13.21 4.42 -23.37
C PHE A 16 -11.80 4.03 -23.81
N LEU A 17 -11.30 2.89 -23.30
CA LEU A 17 -9.99 2.35 -23.63
C LEU A 17 -10.10 0.86 -23.92
N ALA A 18 -9.32 0.37 -24.89
CA ALA A 18 -9.16 -1.06 -25.12
C ALA A 18 -7.72 -1.39 -25.53
N LEU A 19 -7.29 -2.58 -25.12
CA LEU A 19 -6.03 -3.19 -25.53
C LEU A 19 -6.32 -4.52 -26.20
N ALA A 20 -5.61 -4.82 -27.30
CA ALA A 20 -5.72 -6.08 -28.02
C ALA A 20 -4.34 -6.66 -28.32
N GLY A 21 -4.06 -7.85 -27.77
CA GLY A 21 -2.84 -8.60 -28.06
C GLY A 21 -1.54 -7.92 -27.64
N ILE A 22 -1.54 -7.10 -26.59
CA ILE A 22 -0.36 -6.36 -26.13
C ILE A 22 0.70 -7.31 -25.63
N ARG A 23 1.92 -7.17 -26.18
CA ARG A 23 3.14 -7.83 -25.71
C ARG A 23 4.20 -6.83 -25.33
N PHE A 24 4.91 -7.14 -24.27
CA PHE A 24 6.03 -6.32 -23.78
C PHE A 24 7.10 -7.18 -23.12
N HIS A 25 8.36 -6.96 -23.53
CA HIS A 25 9.53 -7.63 -22.97
C HIS A 25 10.45 -6.59 -22.32
N LEU A 26 11.08 -6.97 -21.22
CA LEU A 26 12.16 -6.19 -20.61
C LEU A 26 13.42 -7.05 -20.61
N GLY A 27 14.32 -6.78 -21.56
CA GLY A 27 15.43 -7.69 -21.87
C GLY A 27 14.90 -9.06 -22.33
N ASP A 28 15.35 -10.14 -21.69
CA ASP A 28 14.90 -11.50 -22.01
C ASP A 28 13.61 -11.92 -21.28
N GLN A 29 13.07 -11.05 -20.41
CA GLN A 29 11.90 -11.37 -19.61
C GLN A 29 10.63 -10.85 -20.28
N THR A 30 9.66 -11.77 -20.52
CA THR A 30 8.31 -11.41 -20.95
C THR A 30 7.51 -10.87 -19.75
N ILE A 31 7.08 -9.62 -19.84
CA ILE A 31 6.28 -8.95 -18.81
C ILE A 31 4.80 -9.04 -19.15
N LEU A 32 4.42 -8.79 -20.41
CA LEU A 32 3.06 -8.93 -20.91
C LEU A 32 3.05 -9.82 -22.14
N ASP A 33 2.10 -10.78 -22.20
CA ASP A 33 2.00 -11.73 -23.31
C ASP A 33 0.54 -11.83 -23.82
N GLY A 34 0.27 -11.06 -24.86
CA GLY A 34 -1.03 -11.08 -25.53
C GLY A 34 -2.20 -10.50 -24.70
N VAL A 35 -1.92 -9.50 -23.87
CA VAL A 35 -2.93 -8.87 -23.00
C VAL A 35 -4.03 -8.23 -23.83
N ALA A 36 -5.29 -8.57 -23.50
CA ALA A 36 -6.50 -7.96 -24.04
C ALA A 36 -7.42 -7.55 -22.88
N LEU A 37 -7.88 -6.29 -22.90
CA LEU A 37 -8.85 -5.76 -21.93
C LEU A 37 -9.57 -4.55 -22.51
N ALA A 38 -10.74 -4.23 -21.94
CA ALA A 38 -11.48 -3.04 -22.27
C ALA A 38 -11.95 -2.35 -20.98
N ILE A 39 -12.04 -1.02 -21.02
CA ILE A 39 -12.52 -0.17 -19.94
C ILE A 39 -13.73 0.60 -20.46
N ALA A 40 -14.89 0.31 -19.91
CA ALA A 40 -16.15 0.94 -20.28
C ALA A 40 -16.38 2.25 -19.48
N PRO A 41 -17.29 3.13 -19.94
CA PRO A 41 -17.70 4.32 -19.19
C PRO A 41 -18.16 3.99 -17.77
N GLY A 42 -17.69 4.74 -16.78
CA GLY A 42 -18.06 4.58 -15.37
C GLY A 42 -17.58 3.27 -14.70
N GLU A 43 -16.69 2.54 -15.35
CA GLU A 43 -16.19 1.26 -14.84
C GLU A 43 -15.17 1.46 -13.71
N ARG A 44 -15.26 0.61 -12.69
CA ARG A 44 -14.45 0.70 -11.47
C ARG A 44 -13.63 -0.57 -11.32
N LEU A 45 -12.39 -0.52 -11.79
CA LEU A 45 -11.50 -1.66 -11.89
C LEU A 45 -10.38 -1.59 -10.85
N SER A 46 -10.08 -2.72 -10.23
CA SER A 46 -8.80 -2.93 -9.54
C SER A 46 -7.88 -3.77 -10.41
N LEU A 47 -6.61 -3.38 -10.52
CA LEU A 47 -5.56 -4.16 -11.16
C LEU A 47 -4.66 -4.77 -10.10
N VAL A 48 -4.75 -6.08 -9.94
CA VAL A 48 -4.07 -6.85 -8.91
C VAL A 48 -3.01 -7.75 -9.54
N GLY A 49 -1.95 -8.03 -8.83
CA GLY A 49 -0.86 -8.92 -9.23
C GLY A 49 0.39 -8.64 -8.43
N ARG A 50 1.34 -9.57 -8.46
CA ARG A 50 2.59 -9.49 -7.69
C ARG A 50 3.43 -8.27 -8.09
N ASN A 51 4.34 -7.85 -7.20
CA ASN A 51 5.31 -6.82 -7.55
C ASN A 51 6.23 -7.32 -8.68
N GLY A 52 6.47 -6.44 -9.65
CA GLY A 52 7.21 -6.81 -10.87
C GLY A 52 6.39 -7.56 -11.93
N ALA A 53 5.11 -7.86 -11.70
CA ALA A 53 4.25 -8.50 -12.70
C ALA A 53 3.94 -7.63 -13.94
N GLY A 54 4.21 -6.30 -13.86
CA GLY A 54 3.97 -5.38 -14.97
C GLY A 54 2.74 -4.48 -14.81
N LYS A 55 2.18 -4.33 -13.57
CA LYS A 55 1.01 -3.47 -13.30
C LYS A 55 1.21 -2.04 -13.77
N SER A 56 2.28 -1.39 -13.32
CA SER A 56 2.62 -0.01 -13.71
C SER A 56 2.94 0.10 -15.22
N THR A 57 3.54 -0.93 -15.81
CA THR A 57 3.77 -1.01 -17.26
C THR A 57 2.44 -1.03 -18.02
N LEU A 58 1.48 -1.84 -17.57
CA LEU A 58 0.15 -1.92 -18.16
C LEU A 58 -0.60 -0.58 -18.04
N LEU A 59 -0.53 0.09 -16.88
CA LEU A 59 -1.10 1.43 -16.71
C LEU A 59 -0.47 2.45 -17.66
N ARG A 60 0.86 2.43 -17.87
CA ARG A 60 1.54 3.32 -18.80
C ARG A 60 1.12 3.06 -20.25
N ILE A 61 0.92 1.81 -20.64
CA ILE A 61 0.39 1.47 -21.98
C ILE A 61 -1.05 1.98 -22.12
N LEU A 62 -1.90 1.79 -21.11
CA LEU A 62 -3.27 2.35 -21.09
C LEU A 62 -3.25 3.87 -21.20
N ALA A 63 -2.32 4.55 -20.55
CA ALA A 63 -2.12 6.00 -20.64
C ALA A 63 -1.65 6.47 -22.03
N GLY A 64 -1.24 5.56 -22.91
CA GLY A 64 -0.81 5.88 -24.28
C GLY A 64 0.69 6.04 -24.46
N GLN A 65 1.52 5.62 -23.49
CA GLN A 65 2.96 5.57 -23.70
C GLN A 65 3.30 4.45 -24.70
N PRO A 66 4.07 4.73 -25.77
CA PRO A 66 4.38 3.76 -26.83
C PRO A 66 5.51 2.83 -26.44
N ILE A 67 5.31 2.02 -25.39
CA ILE A 67 6.31 1.10 -24.84
C ILE A 67 6.07 -0.37 -25.19
N ALA A 68 4.88 -0.71 -25.73
CA ALA A 68 4.56 -2.08 -26.11
C ALA A 68 5.34 -2.50 -27.37
N ASP A 69 5.83 -3.76 -27.40
CA ASP A 69 6.54 -4.31 -28.56
C ASP A 69 5.56 -4.65 -29.69
N SER A 70 4.33 -5.07 -29.35
CA SER A 70 3.28 -5.39 -30.31
C SER A 70 1.89 -5.30 -29.66
N GLY A 71 0.85 -5.32 -30.51
CA GLY A 71 -0.55 -5.19 -30.13
C GLY A 71 -1.10 -3.81 -30.45
N GLU A 72 -2.39 -3.64 -30.21
CA GLU A 72 -3.12 -2.43 -30.53
C GLU A 72 -3.74 -1.80 -29.28
N ARG A 73 -3.67 -0.48 -29.19
CA ARG A 73 -4.36 0.33 -28.19
C ARG A 73 -5.41 1.19 -28.87
N PHE A 74 -6.62 1.05 -28.42
CA PHE A 74 -7.73 1.95 -28.78
C PHE A 74 -8.01 2.93 -27.63
N ALA A 75 -8.22 4.19 -27.96
CA ALA A 75 -8.78 5.20 -27.07
C ALA A 75 -9.88 5.93 -27.82
N GLN A 76 -11.03 6.07 -27.19
CA GLN A 76 -12.15 6.82 -27.77
C GLN A 76 -11.71 8.27 -28.01
N PRO A 77 -11.96 8.84 -29.21
CA PRO A 77 -11.60 10.22 -29.49
C PRO A 77 -12.26 11.21 -28.52
N GLY A 78 -11.46 12.14 -28.00
CA GLY A 78 -11.93 13.22 -27.13
C GLY A 78 -12.02 12.88 -25.64
N ILE A 79 -11.70 11.64 -25.21
CA ILE A 79 -11.64 11.33 -23.78
C ILE A 79 -10.42 11.95 -23.10
N SER A 80 -10.61 12.36 -21.86
CA SER A 80 -9.56 12.82 -20.98
C SER A 80 -9.06 11.68 -20.09
N ILE A 81 -7.73 11.48 -20.04
CA ILE A 81 -7.09 10.43 -19.26
C ILE A 81 -6.13 11.09 -18.27
N ALA A 82 -6.33 10.87 -16.96
CA ALA A 82 -5.38 11.28 -15.94
C ALA A 82 -4.65 10.07 -15.38
N THR A 83 -3.38 10.28 -15.06
CA THR A 83 -2.51 9.26 -14.46
C THR A 83 -1.94 9.77 -13.15
N LEU A 84 -1.92 8.91 -12.14
CA LEU A 84 -1.15 9.12 -10.93
C LEU A 84 0.07 8.20 -10.99
N PRO A 85 1.27 8.70 -11.30
CA PRO A 85 2.47 7.90 -11.31
C PRO A 85 2.91 7.54 -9.88
N GLN A 86 3.72 6.50 -9.75
CA GLN A 86 4.29 6.09 -8.47
C GLN A 86 5.15 7.20 -7.86
N GLU A 87 6.01 7.84 -8.67
CA GLU A 87 6.81 9.00 -8.29
C GLU A 87 6.35 10.22 -9.11
N PRO A 88 5.90 11.31 -8.44
CA PRO A 88 5.53 12.54 -9.14
C PRO A 88 6.75 13.27 -9.68
N ASP A 89 6.66 13.76 -10.91
CA ASP A 89 7.68 14.63 -11.51
C ASP A 89 7.23 16.08 -11.43
N PHE A 90 7.97 16.88 -10.71
CA PHE A 90 7.73 18.31 -10.52
C PHE A 90 8.62 19.20 -11.41
N ALA A 91 9.43 18.62 -12.29
CA ALA A 91 10.35 19.39 -13.12
C ALA A 91 9.60 20.41 -14.00
N GLY A 92 10.09 21.64 -14.01
CA GLY A 92 9.52 22.72 -14.82
C GLY A 92 8.34 23.47 -14.19
N HIS A 93 7.92 23.13 -12.97
CA HIS A 93 6.83 23.82 -12.27
C HIS A 93 7.36 24.77 -11.18
N ALA A 94 6.85 26.01 -11.21
CA ALA A 94 7.29 27.07 -10.31
C ALA A 94 6.67 26.96 -8.91
N SER A 95 5.47 26.38 -8.81
CA SER A 95 4.75 26.21 -7.54
C SER A 95 3.88 24.96 -7.57
N VAL A 96 3.34 24.57 -6.41
CA VAL A 96 2.39 23.48 -6.29
C VAL A 96 1.11 23.77 -7.09
N ALA A 97 0.62 25.00 -7.05
CA ALA A 97 -0.55 25.42 -7.83
C ALA A 97 -0.29 25.32 -9.35
N ASP A 98 0.90 25.73 -9.82
CA ASP A 98 1.31 25.60 -11.21
C ASP A 98 1.36 24.12 -11.65
N TYR A 99 1.92 23.25 -10.83
CA TYR A 99 1.94 21.81 -11.08
C TYR A 99 0.54 21.21 -11.20
N VAL A 100 -0.39 21.58 -10.29
CA VAL A 100 -1.76 21.08 -10.31
C VAL A 100 -2.53 21.62 -11.52
N ALA A 101 -2.34 22.89 -11.86
CA ALA A 101 -2.99 23.54 -13.00
C ALA A 101 -2.53 23.00 -14.37
N SER A 102 -1.35 22.38 -14.45
CA SER A 102 -0.71 21.98 -15.71
C SER A 102 -1.52 21.01 -16.58
N VAL A 103 -2.53 20.34 -16.02
CA VAL A 103 -3.42 19.41 -16.77
C VAL A 103 -4.68 20.08 -17.30
N LEU A 104 -4.94 21.33 -16.93
CA LEU A 104 -6.11 22.09 -17.35
C LEU A 104 -5.80 22.84 -18.65
N THR A 105 -6.36 22.39 -19.76
CA THR A 105 -6.12 23.00 -21.09
C THR A 105 -6.80 24.35 -21.28
N ASP A 106 -7.94 24.58 -20.61
CA ASP A 106 -8.78 25.78 -20.76
C ASP A 106 -8.80 26.64 -19.48
N SER A 107 -7.74 26.56 -18.67
CA SER A 107 -7.70 27.20 -17.35
C SER A 107 -6.97 28.55 -17.37
N LEU A 108 -7.27 29.38 -16.36
CA LEU A 108 -6.49 30.56 -16.01
C LEU A 108 -5.15 30.20 -15.33
N GLY A 109 -4.66 28.97 -15.52
CA GLY A 109 -3.48 28.44 -14.87
C GLY A 109 -3.68 28.27 -13.35
N SER A 110 -2.65 28.61 -12.56
CA SER A 110 -2.68 28.51 -11.10
C SER A 110 -3.78 29.36 -10.41
N SER A 111 -4.37 30.31 -11.12
CA SER A 111 -5.48 31.14 -10.64
C SER A 111 -6.86 30.54 -10.87
N ASP A 112 -6.96 29.36 -11.45
CA ASP A 112 -8.24 28.66 -11.64
C ASP A 112 -8.85 28.26 -10.28
N TYR A 113 -10.14 28.56 -10.08
CA TYR A 113 -10.83 28.26 -8.83
C TYR A 113 -10.84 26.76 -8.49
N ARG A 114 -10.80 25.87 -9.50
CA ARG A 114 -10.72 24.40 -9.31
C ARG A 114 -9.41 24.01 -8.65
N VAL A 115 -8.32 24.70 -9.03
CA VAL A 115 -7.01 24.49 -8.41
C VAL A 115 -7.03 24.92 -6.95
N ALA A 116 -7.55 26.11 -6.65
CA ALA A 116 -7.67 26.60 -5.28
C ALA A 116 -8.53 25.65 -4.41
N ALA A 117 -9.67 25.20 -4.94
CA ALA A 117 -10.58 24.30 -4.22
C ALA A 117 -9.91 22.95 -3.89
N ILE A 118 -9.26 22.30 -4.88
CA ILE A 118 -8.63 20.98 -4.63
C ILE A 118 -7.41 21.11 -3.69
N LEU A 119 -6.66 22.20 -3.76
CA LEU A 119 -5.54 22.45 -2.86
C LEU A 119 -6.02 22.66 -1.42
N GLU A 120 -7.14 23.36 -1.21
CA GLU A 120 -7.77 23.52 0.10
C GLU A 120 -8.26 22.17 0.65
N GLU A 121 -8.97 21.36 -0.16
CA GLU A 121 -9.38 20.00 0.21
C GLU A 121 -8.19 19.14 0.64
N MET A 122 -7.05 19.25 -0.08
CA MET A 122 -5.81 18.50 0.18
C MET A 122 -4.93 19.13 1.27
N LYS A 123 -5.33 20.28 1.82
CA LYS A 123 -4.55 21.03 2.82
C LYS A 123 -3.12 21.31 2.33
N LEU A 124 -2.99 21.80 1.10
CA LEU A 124 -1.73 22.14 0.46
C LEU A 124 -1.65 23.66 0.24
N ASP A 125 -0.48 24.21 0.52
CA ASP A 125 -0.15 25.58 0.16
C ASP A 125 0.29 25.63 -1.30
N GLY A 126 -0.51 26.31 -2.13
CA GLY A 126 -0.28 26.42 -3.58
C GLY A 126 0.96 27.21 -3.96
N ASP A 127 1.41 28.12 -3.13
CA ASP A 127 2.56 29.01 -3.40
C ASP A 127 3.91 28.36 -3.06
N ARG A 128 3.91 27.22 -2.35
CA ARG A 128 5.15 26.51 -1.99
C ARG A 128 5.87 25.96 -3.22
N LEU A 129 7.18 25.92 -3.10
CA LEU A 129 8.04 25.26 -4.09
C LEU A 129 7.89 23.74 -4.00
N PRO A 130 7.76 23.03 -5.11
CA PRO A 130 7.67 21.57 -5.10
C PRO A 130 8.83 20.86 -4.40
N SER A 131 10.04 21.44 -4.43
CA SER A 131 11.24 20.91 -3.76
C SER A 131 11.18 20.94 -2.23
N GLU A 132 10.27 21.71 -1.65
CA GLU A 132 10.08 21.83 -0.20
C GLU A 132 9.02 20.89 0.36
N LEU A 133 8.36 20.13 -0.52
CA LEU A 133 7.30 19.21 -0.13
C LEU A 133 7.87 17.96 0.56
N SER A 134 7.23 17.57 1.65
CA SER A 134 7.39 16.21 2.17
C SER A 134 6.83 15.16 1.21
N GLY A 135 7.24 13.89 1.32
CA GLY A 135 6.74 12.81 0.46
C GLY A 135 5.20 12.70 0.47
N GLY A 136 4.57 12.89 1.64
CA GLY A 136 3.10 12.89 1.73
C GLY A 136 2.45 14.10 1.07
N GLU A 137 3.05 15.30 1.18
CA GLU A 137 2.56 16.50 0.48
C GLU A 137 2.75 16.36 -1.03
N ALA A 138 3.89 15.86 -1.49
CA ALA A 138 4.16 15.58 -2.89
C ALA A 138 3.11 14.60 -3.47
N ARG A 139 2.76 13.56 -2.70
CA ARG A 139 1.73 12.61 -3.11
C ARG A 139 0.35 13.24 -3.18
N ARG A 140 -0.03 14.07 -2.20
CA ARG A 140 -1.29 14.84 -2.24
C ARG A 140 -1.35 15.81 -3.43
N ALA A 141 -0.24 16.48 -3.76
CA ALA A 141 -0.16 17.36 -4.92
C ALA A 141 -0.36 16.58 -6.24
N ALA A 142 0.23 15.39 -6.37
CA ALA A 142 0.03 14.53 -7.53
C ALA A 142 -1.42 14.03 -7.65
N LEU A 143 -2.07 13.70 -6.54
CA LEU A 143 -3.51 13.37 -6.51
C LEU A 143 -4.37 14.57 -6.89
N ALA A 144 -4.10 15.76 -6.36
CA ALA A 144 -4.80 16.99 -6.73
C ALA A 144 -4.73 17.22 -8.24
N ARG A 145 -3.54 17.07 -8.83
CA ARG A 145 -3.34 17.17 -10.28
C ARG A 145 -4.16 16.14 -11.07
N ALA A 146 -4.23 14.89 -10.59
CA ALA A 146 -4.99 13.85 -11.28
C ALA A 146 -6.52 14.08 -11.22
N LEU A 147 -7.00 14.73 -10.15
CA LEU A 147 -8.43 14.91 -9.88
C LEU A 147 -8.98 16.24 -10.38
N VAL A 148 -8.17 17.30 -10.48
CA VAL A 148 -8.62 18.69 -10.74
C VAL A 148 -9.35 18.86 -12.07
N GLY A 149 -9.00 18.06 -13.08
CA GLY A 149 -9.59 18.10 -14.42
C GLY A 149 -10.86 17.25 -14.60
N GLU A 150 -11.31 16.56 -13.56
CA GLU A 150 -12.45 15.62 -13.63
C GLU A 150 -12.38 14.67 -14.85
N PRO A 151 -11.28 13.92 -15.04
CA PRO A 151 -11.06 13.13 -16.24
C PRO A 151 -12.09 12.01 -16.41
N ASP A 152 -12.33 11.60 -17.68
CA ASP A 152 -13.18 10.47 -18.02
C ASP A 152 -12.62 9.14 -17.54
N VAL A 153 -11.28 9.00 -17.56
CA VAL A 153 -10.56 7.81 -17.09
C VAL A 153 -9.41 8.20 -16.18
N MET A 154 -9.34 7.59 -14.99
CA MET A 154 -8.20 7.71 -14.09
C MET A 154 -7.42 6.40 -14.00
N LEU A 155 -6.10 6.49 -14.09
CA LEU A 155 -5.16 5.39 -13.90
C LEU A 155 -4.32 5.69 -12.65
N LEU A 156 -4.66 5.04 -11.54
CA LEU A 156 -4.10 5.32 -10.22
C LEU A 156 -3.16 4.20 -9.78
N ASP A 157 -1.86 4.50 -9.73
CA ASP A 157 -0.81 3.54 -9.29
C ASP A 157 -0.45 3.82 -7.82
N GLU A 158 -0.83 2.89 -6.93
CA GLU A 158 -0.63 2.95 -5.48
C GLU A 158 -1.04 4.31 -4.86
N PRO A 159 -2.29 4.77 -5.04
CA PRO A 159 -2.72 6.10 -4.60
C PRO A 159 -2.68 6.28 -3.08
N THR A 160 -2.74 5.20 -2.31
CA THR A 160 -2.76 5.20 -0.84
C THR A 160 -1.37 5.30 -0.20
N ASN A 161 -0.29 5.01 -0.95
CA ASN A 161 1.07 5.05 -0.44
C ASN A 161 1.46 6.45 0.04
N HIS A 162 2.08 6.53 1.21
CA HIS A 162 2.51 7.77 1.88
C HIS A 162 1.37 8.74 2.27
N LEU A 163 0.10 8.33 2.12
CA LEU A 163 -1.04 9.09 2.61
C LEU A 163 -1.37 8.71 4.05
N ASP A 164 -1.84 9.67 4.81
CA ASP A 164 -2.39 9.41 6.14
C ASP A 164 -3.86 8.93 6.05
N LEU A 165 -4.32 8.31 7.12
CA LEU A 165 -5.67 7.75 7.19
C LEU A 165 -6.77 8.74 6.83
N PRO A 166 -6.76 10.01 7.33
CA PRO A 166 -7.76 10.99 6.92
C PRO A 166 -7.77 11.29 5.42
N THR A 167 -6.60 11.32 4.79
CA THR A 167 -6.50 11.56 3.33
C THR A 167 -6.96 10.33 2.54
N ILE A 168 -6.69 9.12 3.03
CA ILE A 168 -7.19 7.88 2.42
C ILE A 168 -8.73 7.84 2.49
N GLU A 169 -9.33 8.14 3.64
CA GLU A 169 -10.79 8.20 3.82
C GLU A 169 -11.42 9.25 2.88
N TRP A 170 -10.82 10.43 2.78
CA TRP A 170 -11.25 11.47 1.85
C TRP A 170 -11.19 10.98 0.38
N LEU A 171 -10.09 10.30 0.00
CA LEU A 171 -9.94 9.77 -1.35
C LEU A 171 -10.99 8.68 -1.66
N GLU A 172 -11.27 7.80 -0.69
CA GLU A 172 -12.35 6.80 -0.82
C GLU A 172 -13.69 7.48 -1.09
N GLU A 173 -14.03 8.49 -0.30
CA GLU A 173 -15.29 9.22 -0.48
C GLU A 173 -15.37 9.90 -1.84
N LYS A 174 -14.29 10.55 -2.28
CA LYS A 174 -14.20 11.22 -3.60
C LYS A 174 -14.38 10.22 -4.75
N LEU A 175 -13.64 9.09 -4.72
CA LEU A 175 -13.70 8.04 -5.75
C LEU A 175 -15.01 7.26 -5.72
N SER A 176 -15.63 7.08 -4.57
CA SER A 176 -16.95 6.41 -4.46
C SER A 176 -18.06 7.16 -5.22
N ARG A 177 -17.93 8.49 -5.32
CA ARG A 177 -18.86 9.39 -6.03
C ARG A 177 -18.42 9.71 -7.45
N TRP A 178 -17.26 9.17 -7.88
CA TRP A 178 -16.71 9.45 -9.20
C TRP A 178 -17.61 8.92 -10.31
N ARG A 179 -17.83 9.73 -11.34
CA ARG A 179 -18.68 9.38 -12.49
C ARG A 179 -17.92 8.73 -13.63
N GLY A 180 -16.65 9.09 -13.82
CA GLY A 180 -15.77 8.51 -14.83
C GLY A 180 -15.33 7.08 -14.46
N ALA A 181 -14.60 6.45 -15.37
CA ALA A 181 -13.96 5.17 -15.13
C ALA A 181 -12.64 5.33 -14.37
N TYR A 182 -12.22 4.31 -13.62
CA TYR A 182 -10.88 4.27 -13.07
C TYR A 182 -10.31 2.85 -13.00
N VAL A 183 -8.99 2.79 -13.08
CA VAL A 183 -8.20 1.58 -12.77
C VAL A 183 -7.31 1.88 -11.57
N LEU A 184 -7.48 1.11 -10.50
CA LEU A 184 -6.75 1.23 -9.25
C LEU A 184 -5.73 0.10 -9.12
N VAL A 185 -4.48 0.44 -8.86
CA VAL A 185 -3.49 -0.47 -8.29
C VAL A 185 -3.30 -0.07 -6.83
N SER A 186 -3.53 -0.95 -5.89
CA SER A 186 -3.28 -0.71 -4.48
C SER A 186 -3.03 -2.02 -3.73
N HIS A 187 -2.32 -1.93 -2.61
CA HIS A 187 -2.14 -3.02 -1.66
C HIS A 187 -3.09 -2.91 -0.45
N ASP A 188 -3.79 -1.78 -0.29
CA ASP A 188 -4.85 -1.60 0.71
C ASP A 188 -6.12 -2.38 0.31
N ARG A 189 -6.32 -3.55 0.93
CA ARG A 189 -7.45 -4.46 0.65
C ARG A 189 -8.79 -3.81 0.92
N ARG A 190 -8.90 -3.00 1.97
CA ARG A 190 -10.13 -2.29 2.32
C ARG A 190 -10.48 -1.25 1.27
N PHE A 191 -9.49 -0.48 0.81
CA PHE A 191 -9.63 0.49 -0.27
C PHE A 191 -10.13 -0.17 -1.56
N LEU A 192 -9.51 -1.30 -1.97
CA LEU A 192 -9.95 -2.05 -3.14
C LEU A 192 -11.36 -2.63 -2.98
N THR A 193 -11.69 -3.19 -1.81
CA THR A 193 -13.01 -3.77 -1.55
C THR A 193 -14.12 -2.73 -1.61
N THR A 194 -13.86 -1.52 -1.10
CA THR A 194 -14.83 -0.43 -1.09
C THR A 194 -15.09 0.14 -2.48
N LEU A 195 -14.05 0.24 -3.30
CA LEU A 195 -14.09 1.01 -4.54
C LEU A 195 -14.23 0.18 -5.80
N SER A 196 -13.71 -1.04 -5.87
CA SER A 196 -13.74 -1.83 -7.11
C SER A 196 -15.03 -2.64 -7.27
N ARG A 197 -15.49 -2.71 -8.51
CA ARG A 197 -16.63 -3.55 -8.93
C ARG A 197 -16.21 -4.73 -9.79
N ALA A 198 -15.03 -4.66 -10.40
CA ALA A 198 -14.42 -5.76 -11.11
C ALA A 198 -12.90 -5.76 -10.87
N VAL A 199 -12.28 -6.92 -11.02
CA VAL A 199 -10.86 -7.13 -10.78
C VAL A 199 -10.18 -7.60 -12.06
N LEU A 200 -9.06 -6.97 -12.40
CA LEU A 200 -8.12 -7.41 -13.41
C LEU A 200 -6.93 -8.06 -12.69
N TRP A 201 -6.77 -9.35 -12.86
CA TRP A 201 -5.63 -10.07 -12.26
C TRP A 201 -4.54 -10.29 -13.30
N LEU A 202 -3.43 -9.58 -13.12
CA LEU A 202 -2.23 -9.76 -13.93
C LEU A 202 -1.33 -10.82 -13.30
N ASP A 203 -1.29 -11.99 -13.91
CA ASP A 203 -0.47 -13.11 -13.49
C ASP A 203 0.30 -13.69 -14.69
N ARG A 204 1.61 -13.81 -14.54
CA ARG A 204 2.51 -14.41 -15.58
C ARG A 204 2.33 -13.80 -16.98
N GLY A 205 2.15 -12.48 -17.05
CA GLY A 205 1.99 -11.73 -18.30
C GLY A 205 0.59 -11.77 -18.90
N ILE A 206 -0.36 -12.46 -18.29
CA ILE A 206 -1.75 -12.60 -18.76
C ILE A 206 -2.69 -11.87 -17.81
N VAL A 207 -3.66 -11.14 -18.36
CA VAL A 207 -4.72 -10.50 -17.58
C VAL A 207 -5.96 -11.38 -17.59
N ARG A 208 -6.45 -11.73 -16.40
CA ARG A 208 -7.76 -12.38 -16.20
C ARG A 208 -8.70 -11.39 -15.55
N ARG A 209 -9.97 -11.41 -15.92
CA ARG A 209 -10.99 -10.51 -15.40
C ARG A 209 -12.00 -11.27 -14.53
N LEU A 210 -12.28 -10.70 -13.38
CA LEU A 210 -13.38 -11.09 -12.49
C LEU A 210 -14.40 -9.95 -12.47
N ASP A 211 -15.63 -10.19 -12.94
CA ASP A 211 -16.72 -9.21 -12.94
C ASP A 211 -17.45 -9.17 -11.58
N LYS A 212 -16.67 -9.08 -10.52
CA LYS A 212 -17.09 -8.96 -9.13
C LYS A 212 -16.08 -8.11 -8.35
N GLY A 213 -16.50 -7.54 -7.23
CA GLY A 213 -15.65 -6.73 -6.38
C GLY A 213 -14.48 -7.51 -5.77
N TYR A 214 -13.50 -6.77 -5.26
CA TYR A 214 -12.26 -7.34 -4.71
C TYR A 214 -12.47 -8.35 -3.57
N GLY A 215 -13.56 -8.23 -2.80
CA GLY A 215 -13.85 -9.16 -1.70
C GLY A 215 -13.98 -10.63 -2.11
N GLU A 216 -14.28 -10.91 -3.40
CA GLU A 216 -14.36 -12.27 -3.93
C GLU A 216 -13.07 -12.72 -4.63
N PHE A 217 -12.09 -11.83 -4.75
CA PHE A 217 -10.87 -12.10 -5.53
C PHE A 217 -10.03 -13.23 -4.94
N GLU A 218 -9.82 -13.28 -3.63
CA GLU A 218 -8.99 -14.30 -2.99
C GLU A 218 -9.56 -15.72 -3.21
N SER A 219 -10.86 -15.89 -3.02
CA SER A 219 -11.54 -17.18 -3.28
C SER A 219 -11.42 -17.59 -4.75
N TRP A 220 -11.71 -16.63 -5.65
CA TRP A 220 -11.66 -16.90 -7.09
C TRP A 220 -10.24 -17.20 -7.59
N SER A 221 -9.23 -16.49 -7.13
CA SER A 221 -7.83 -16.72 -7.52
C SER A 221 -7.32 -18.07 -6.98
N ASN A 222 -7.66 -18.43 -5.74
CA ASN A 222 -7.32 -19.73 -5.16
C ASN A 222 -7.95 -20.88 -5.94
N ASP A 223 -9.21 -20.78 -6.35
CA ASP A 223 -9.89 -21.78 -7.19
C ASP A 223 -9.16 -21.99 -8.53
N ILE A 224 -8.66 -20.89 -9.14
CA ILE A 224 -7.89 -21.00 -10.39
C ILE A 224 -6.55 -21.67 -10.14
N ILE A 225 -5.83 -21.29 -9.09
CA ILE A 225 -4.53 -21.86 -8.72
C ILE A 225 -4.67 -23.36 -8.44
N GLU A 226 -5.71 -23.79 -7.72
CA GLU A 226 -5.96 -25.20 -7.42
C GLU A 226 -6.29 -26.01 -8.69
N ARG A 227 -7.10 -25.45 -9.60
CA ARG A 227 -7.39 -26.08 -10.90
C ARG A 227 -6.12 -26.24 -11.72
N GLU A 228 -5.30 -25.16 -11.83
CA GLU A 228 -4.02 -25.23 -12.53
C GLU A 228 -3.06 -26.25 -11.89
N ALA A 229 -2.99 -26.32 -10.56
CA ALA A 229 -2.18 -27.31 -9.85
C ALA A 229 -2.67 -28.74 -10.14
N THR A 230 -3.99 -28.96 -10.14
CA THR A 230 -4.58 -30.26 -10.45
C THR A 230 -4.29 -30.68 -11.91
N GLU A 231 -4.44 -29.76 -12.86
CA GLU A 231 -4.12 -30.02 -14.27
C GLU A 231 -2.64 -30.32 -14.46
N ARG A 232 -1.76 -29.61 -13.77
CA ARG A 232 -0.31 -29.84 -13.76
C ARG A 232 0.02 -31.23 -13.23
N HIS A 233 -0.55 -31.64 -12.11
CA HIS A 233 -0.36 -32.99 -11.57
C HIS A 233 -0.87 -34.09 -12.54
N LYS A 234 -1.97 -33.86 -13.24
CA LYS A 234 -2.44 -34.79 -14.28
C LYS A 234 -1.43 -34.86 -15.44
N LEU A 235 -0.89 -33.75 -15.86
CA LEU A 235 0.12 -33.66 -16.93
C LEU A 235 1.43 -34.35 -16.50
N ASP A 236 1.93 -34.08 -15.29
CA ASP A 236 3.13 -34.72 -14.75
C ASP A 236 2.97 -36.26 -14.70
N ARG A 237 1.83 -36.78 -14.19
CA ARG A 237 1.52 -38.23 -14.21
C ARG A 237 1.42 -38.80 -15.61
N LEU A 238 0.94 -38.01 -16.58
CA LEU A 238 0.89 -38.45 -17.98
C LEU A 238 2.29 -38.55 -18.56
N ILE A 239 3.14 -37.52 -18.32
CA ILE A 239 4.54 -37.51 -18.76
C ILE A 239 5.33 -38.66 -18.14
N GLU A 240 5.13 -38.97 -16.84
CA GLU A 240 5.76 -40.10 -16.16
C GLU A 240 5.39 -41.43 -16.85
N ARG A 241 4.09 -41.66 -17.04
CA ARG A 241 3.60 -42.90 -17.73
C ARG A 241 4.15 -43.02 -19.14
N GLU A 242 4.13 -41.94 -19.92
CA GLU A 242 4.69 -41.94 -21.27
C GLU A 242 6.21 -42.10 -21.29
N THR A 243 6.91 -41.59 -20.27
CA THR A 243 8.36 -41.78 -20.11
C THR A 243 8.72 -43.20 -19.74
N GLU A 244 7.98 -43.82 -18.80
CA GLU A 244 8.16 -45.26 -18.47
C GLU A 244 7.89 -46.14 -19.65
N TRP A 245 6.82 -45.82 -20.42
CA TRP A 245 6.51 -46.57 -21.64
C TRP A 245 7.63 -46.44 -22.68
N ALA A 246 8.17 -45.24 -22.91
CA ALA A 246 9.31 -44.98 -23.81
C ALA A 246 10.57 -45.78 -23.39
N GLY A 247 10.83 -45.89 -22.07
CA GLY A 247 11.94 -46.69 -21.53
C GLY A 247 11.80 -48.20 -21.74
N LYS A 248 10.56 -48.74 -21.69
CA LYS A 248 10.27 -50.17 -21.85
C LYS A 248 10.16 -50.59 -23.32
N SER A 249 9.83 -49.68 -24.25
CA SER A 249 9.47 -50.01 -25.65
C SER A 249 10.61 -49.93 -26.68
N ILE A 250 11.88 -49.77 -26.30
CA ILE A 250 13.00 -49.58 -27.22
C ILE A 250 13.27 -50.79 -28.12
N ARG A 251 12.70 -51.98 -27.86
CA ARG A 251 13.04 -53.21 -28.57
C ARG A 251 12.06 -53.71 -29.64
N ALA A 252 10.89 -53.06 -29.85
CA ALA A 252 9.93 -53.53 -30.85
C ALA A 252 9.18 -52.39 -31.60
N ARG A 253 9.39 -52.30 -32.92
CA ARG A 253 8.72 -51.50 -33.96
C ARG A 253 8.96 -49.98 -33.97
N ARG A 254 9.97 -49.60 -34.74
CA ARG A 254 10.43 -48.18 -34.95
C ARG A 254 9.32 -47.22 -35.40
N THR A 255 8.50 -47.55 -36.37
CA THR A 255 7.60 -46.61 -37.07
C THR A 255 6.35 -46.21 -36.25
N ARG A 256 5.82 -47.08 -35.37
CA ARG A 256 4.62 -46.81 -34.55
C ARG A 256 4.94 -46.00 -33.30
N ASN A 257 6.22 -45.96 -32.92
CA ASN A 257 6.70 -45.27 -31.71
C ASN A 257 7.08 -43.80 -31.93
N GLU A 258 7.38 -43.39 -33.18
CA GLU A 258 7.80 -42.00 -33.47
C GLU A 258 6.69 -40.97 -33.18
N GLY A 259 5.43 -41.26 -33.50
CA GLY A 259 4.29 -40.40 -33.21
C GLY A 259 4.11 -40.17 -31.71
N ARG A 260 4.25 -41.23 -30.91
CA ARG A 260 4.10 -41.16 -29.45
C ARG A 260 5.30 -40.48 -28.75
N LEU A 261 6.49 -40.68 -29.28
CA LEU A 261 7.71 -39.92 -28.83
C LEU A 261 7.62 -38.43 -29.16
N ARG A 262 7.05 -38.08 -30.34
CA ARG A 262 6.77 -36.66 -30.66
C ARG A 262 5.73 -36.08 -29.69
N ALA A 263 4.65 -36.82 -29.40
CA ALA A 263 3.65 -36.43 -28.43
C ALA A 263 4.24 -36.22 -27.02
N LEU A 264 5.13 -37.10 -26.56
CA LEU A 264 5.85 -36.94 -25.29
C LEU A 264 6.74 -35.71 -25.30
N LYS A 265 7.43 -35.42 -26.41
CA LYS A 265 8.24 -34.20 -26.54
C LYS A 265 7.37 -32.96 -26.45
N THR A 266 6.20 -32.96 -27.12
CA THR A 266 5.23 -31.85 -27.05
C THR A 266 4.68 -31.67 -25.63
N LEU A 267 4.34 -32.76 -24.92
CA LEU A 267 3.88 -32.68 -23.52
C LEU A 267 4.96 -32.11 -22.59
N ARG A 268 6.23 -32.49 -22.77
CA ARG A 268 7.36 -31.94 -22.01
C ARG A 268 7.60 -30.47 -22.35
N GLU A 269 7.39 -30.05 -23.58
CA GLU A 269 7.50 -28.66 -24.03
C GLU A 269 6.38 -27.83 -23.41
N GLN A 270 5.13 -28.31 -23.46
CA GLN A 270 3.97 -27.71 -22.76
C GLN A 270 4.23 -27.57 -21.24
N ARG A 271 4.83 -28.60 -20.62
CA ARG A 271 5.17 -28.58 -19.19
C ARG A 271 6.27 -27.56 -18.85
N ARG A 272 7.26 -27.38 -19.74
CA ARG A 272 8.31 -26.35 -19.59
C ARG A 272 7.77 -24.93 -19.69
N GLN A 273 6.78 -24.72 -20.55
CA GLN A 273 6.13 -23.41 -20.73
C GLN A 273 5.21 -23.05 -19.55
N GLN A 274 4.77 -24.03 -18.75
CA GLN A 274 4.01 -23.80 -17.55
C GLN A 274 4.90 -23.30 -16.42
N ILE A 275 4.91 -21.99 -16.18
CA ILE A 275 5.57 -21.37 -15.01
C ILE A 275 4.82 -21.83 -13.76
N GLY A 276 5.54 -22.48 -12.83
CA GLY A 276 4.95 -22.98 -11.58
C GLY A 276 4.51 -21.84 -10.65
N PRO A 277 3.52 -22.06 -9.76
CA PRO A 277 3.30 -21.14 -8.66
C PRO A 277 4.58 -21.07 -7.82
N VAL A 278 4.96 -19.87 -7.43
CA VAL A 278 6.00 -19.68 -6.42
C VAL A 278 5.41 -20.17 -5.10
N GLY A 279 6.07 -21.10 -4.42
CA GLY A 279 5.57 -21.74 -3.20
C GLY A 279 5.16 -20.72 -2.14
N ARG A 280 4.22 -21.10 -1.26
CA ARG A 280 3.97 -20.36 -0.01
C ARG A 280 5.22 -20.47 0.85
N ALA A 281 5.79 -19.34 1.22
CA ALA A 281 6.88 -19.25 2.15
C ALA A 281 6.33 -19.09 3.57
N THR A 282 7.04 -19.55 4.57
CA THR A 282 6.73 -19.31 5.99
C THR A 282 7.92 -18.57 6.57
N ILE A 283 7.69 -17.35 7.05
CA ILE A 283 8.75 -16.52 7.65
C ILE A 283 8.93 -16.91 9.11
N GLU A 284 10.15 -17.21 9.51
CA GLU A 284 10.52 -17.38 10.91
C GLU A 284 11.22 -16.14 11.46
N VAL A 285 10.76 -15.66 12.63
CA VAL A 285 11.33 -14.48 13.32
C VAL A 285 12.32 -14.91 14.39
N GLY A 286 13.48 -14.25 14.44
CA GLY A 286 14.47 -14.45 15.51
C GLY A 286 13.89 -14.07 16.88
N GLN A 287 13.99 -14.98 17.88
CA GLN A 287 13.54 -14.72 19.25
C GLN A 287 14.74 -14.64 20.19
N ALA A 288 14.74 -13.62 21.05
CA ALA A 288 15.67 -13.48 22.18
C ALA A 288 15.05 -14.06 23.46
N GLU A 289 15.83 -14.09 24.55
CA GLU A 289 15.30 -14.38 25.88
C GLU A 289 14.13 -13.44 26.21
N ALA A 290 13.16 -13.97 26.95
CA ALA A 290 11.95 -13.22 27.27
C ALA A 290 12.27 -11.95 28.07
N SER A 291 11.72 -10.81 27.66
CA SER A 291 11.74 -9.57 28.44
C SER A 291 10.95 -9.71 29.73
N GLY A 292 11.11 -8.75 30.66
CA GLY A 292 10.25 -8.63 31.84
C GLY A 292 8.77 -8.53 31.44
N ALA A 293 7.86 -8.80 32.39
CA ALA A 293 6.40 -8.68 32.11
C ALA A 293 5.99 -7.28 31.69
N LEU A 294 6.63 -6.24 32.24
CA LEU A 294 6.43 -4.83 31.87
C LEU A 294 7.59 -4.39 30.97
N VAL A 295 7.28 -4.03 29.73
CA VAL A 295 8.25 -3.69 28.69
C VAL A 295 8.54 -2.20 28.64
N VAL A 296 7.49 -1.35 28.67
CA VAL A 296 7.65 0.10 28.69
C VAL A 296 6.67 0.72 29.69
N THR A 297 7.13 1.72 30.44
CA THR A 297 6.27 2.57 31.25
C THR A 297 6.58 4.03 30.92
N ALA A 298 5.63 4.70 30.30
CA ALA A 298 5.66 6.14 30.09
C ALA A 298 4.70 6.81 31.08
N ARG A 299 5.15 7.90 31.74
CA ARG A 299 4.36 8.67 32.71
C ARG A 299 4.45 10.15 32.41
N ASN A 300 3.32 10.75 32.11
CA ASN A 300 3.13 12.19 31.89
C ASN A 300 4.17 12.76 30.92
N ILE A 301 4.47 12.03 29.84
CA ILE A 301 5.47 12.43 28.86
C ILE A 301 4.94 13.55 27.98
N THR A 302 5.73 14.60 27.81
CA THR A 302 5.46 15.72 26.91
C THR A 302 6.68 15.94 26.01
N LYS A 303 6.43 16.21 24.73
CA LYS A 303 7.45 16.54 23.75
C LYS A 303 7.02 17.66 22.84
N ARG A 304 7.93 18.62 22.63
CA ARG A 304 7.73 19.77 21.74
C ARG A 304 8.89 19.90 20.74
N TRP A 305 8.59 20.40 19.57
CA TRP A 305 9.59 20.82 18.59
C TRP A 305 9.34 22.30 18.25
N GLY A 306 10.18 23.20 18.78
CA GLY A 306 9.89 24.62 18.76
C GLY A 306 8.54 24.92 19.44
N ASP A 307 7.67 25.63 18.76
CA ASP A 307 6.34 25.98 19.28
C ASP A 307 5.30 24.84 19.11
N LYS A 308 5.62 23.81 18.34
CA LYS A 308 4.69 22.71 18.06
C LYS A 308 4.72 21.67 19.17
N VAL A 309 3.58 21.48 19.83
CA VAL A 309 3.36 20.38 20.77
C VAL A 309 3.13 19.11 19.97
N ILE A 310 3.91 18.07 20.25
CA ILE A 310 3.82 16.76 19.58
C ILE A 310 3.02 15.77 20.41
N VAL A 311 3.32 15.73 21.71
CA VAL A 311 2.60 14.91 22.69
C VAL A 311 2.56 15.68 23.99
N GLU A 312 1.42 15.73 24.65
CA GLU A 312 1.23 16.40 25.93
C GLU A 312 0.60 15.45 26.95
N ASP A 313 1.26 15.34 28.10
CA ASP A 313 0.80 14.59 29.29
C ASP A 313 0.38 13.13 29.03
N PHE A 314 1.07 12.45 28.11
CA PHE A 314 0.71 11.07 27.74
C PHE A 314 1.30 10.05 28.70
N SER A 315 0.48 9.07 29.08
CA SER A 315 0.88 7.96 29.95
C SER A 315 0.39 6.63 29.42
N THR A 316 1.27 5.63 29.34
CA THR A 316 0.89 4.26 28.95
C THR A 316 1.79 3.21 29.62
N ARG A 317 1.33 1.97 29.64
CA ARG A 317 2.09 0.79 30.10
C ARG A 317 1.99 -0.32 29.07
N ILE A 318 3.13 -0.70 28.54
CA ILE A 318 3.24 -1.75 27.53
C ILE A 318 3.75 -3.02 28.19
N PHE A 319 2.97 -4.08 28.07
CA PHE A 319 3.32 -5.40 28.60
C PHE A 319 3.88 -6.29 27.50
N ARG A 320 4.59 -7.33 27.91
CA ARG A 320 5.08 -8.36 27.00
C ARG A 320 3.91 -8.97 26.22
N LYS A 321 4.10 -9.20 24.91
CA LYS A 321 3.12 -9.68 23.94
C LYS A 321 2.03 -8.65 23.56
N ASN A 322 2.11 -7.42 24.07
CA ASN A 322 1.23 -6.39 23.51
C ASN A 322 1.63 -6.10 22.06
N ARG A 323 0.64 -5.84 21.24
CA ARG A 323 0.75 -5.43 19.85
C ARG A 323 0.05 -4.09 19.69
N ILE A 324 0.83 -3.02 19.60
CA ILE A 324 0.33 -1.65 19.68
C ILE A 324 0.49 -0.97 18.34
N GLY A 325 -0.62 -0.50 17.78
CA GLY A 325 -0.66 0.36 16.60
C GLY A 325 -0.58 1.83 16.97
N LEU A 326 0.22 2.61 16.25
CA LEU A 326 0.24 4.07 16.35
C LEU A 326 -0.36 4.64 15.06
N ILE A 327 -1.42 5.41 15.19
CA ILE A 327 -2.12 6.03 14.07
C ILE A 327 -2.24 7.54 14.24
N GLY A 328 -2.52 8.25 13.17
CA GLY A 328 -2.74 9.70 13.17
C GLY A 328 -2.30 10.36 11.89
N PRO A 329 -2.59 11.65 11.69
CA PRO A 329 -2.18 12.40 10.52
C PRO A 329 -0.67 12.41 10.30
N ASN A 330 -0.23 12.68 9.06
CA ASN A 330 1.18 12.89 8.79
C ASN A 330 1.68 14.12 9.54
N GLY A 331 2.86 13.99 10.16
CA GLY A 331 3.42 15.06 11.02
C GLY A 331 2.76 15.22 12.40
N ALA A 332 1.85 14.31 12.81
CA ALA A 332 1.28 14.29 14.17
C ALA A 332 2.27 13.85 15.25
N GLY A 333 3.42 13.27 14.86
CA GLY A 333 4.46 12.88 15.81
C GLY A 333 4.51 11.38 16.12
N LYS A 334 3.92 10.52 15.28
CA LYS A 334 3.95 9.04 15.44
C LYS A 334 5.36 8.51 15.66
N THR A 335 6.29 8.81 14.76
CA THR A 335 7.70 8.41 14.87
C THR A 335 8.39 9.02 16.10
N THR A 336 8.02 10.25 16.49
CA THR A 336 8.55 10.90 17.71
C THR A 336 8.12 10.16 18.98
N LEU A 337 6.82 9.82 19.09
CA LEU A 337 6.29 9.03 20.20
C LEU A 337 6.92 7.64 20.22
N LEU A 338 7.03 7.00 19.06
CA LEU A 338 7.67 5.69 18.93
C LEU A 338 9.11 5.70 19.48
N ARG A 339 9.92 6.70 19.07
CA ARG A 339 11.31 6.86 19.55
C ARG A 339 11.40 7.12 21.05
N MET A 340 10.44 7.87 21.63
CA MET A 340 10.39 8.05 23.08
C MET A 340 10.06 6.73 23.80
N LEU A 341 9.11 5.94 23.29
CA LEU A 341 8.72 4.67 23.89
C LEU A 341 9.84 3.62 23.86
N ILE A 342 10.73 3.68 22.87
CA ILE A 342 11.89 2.76 22.79
C ILE A 342 13.16 3.33 23.44
N GLY A 343 13.10 4.55 24.00
CA GLY A 343 14.21 5.18 24.68
C GLY A 343 15.28 5.80 23.78
N GLU A 344 15.03 5.95 22.48
CA GLU A 344 15.94 6.65 21.54
C GLU A 344 15.83 8.17 21.64
N LEU A 345 14.74 8.69 22.19
CA LEU A 345 14.48 10.11 22.36
C LEU A 345 13.96 10.37 23.76
N GLU A 346 14.55 11.34 24.45
CA GLU A 346 14.09 11.76 25.77
C GLU A 346 12.88 12.71 25.65
N PRO A 347 11.83 12.54 26.47
CA PRO A 347 10.76 13.52 26.59
C PRO A 347 11.28 14.81 27.25
N ASP A 348 10.61 15.94 26.97
CA ASP A 348 10.95 17.22 27.60
C ASP A 348 10.49 17.25 29.08
N THR A 349 9.36 16.59 29.37
CA THR A 349 8.87 16.35 30.75
C THR A 349 8.32 14.94 30.86
N GLY A 350 8.21 14.45 32.09
CA GLY A 350 7.77 13.08 32.35
C GLY A 350 8.93 12.08 32.36
N THR A 351 8.60 10.79 32.32
CA THR A 351 9.62 9.73 32.35
C THR A 351 9.20 8.53 31.49
N VAL A 352 10.16 7.97 30.77
CA VAL A 352 10.04 6.67 30.12
C VAL A 352 10.98 5.69 30.79
N LYS A 353 10.48 4.55 31.20
CA LYS A 353 11.28 3.44 31.79
C LYS A 353 11.12 2.21 30.93
N LEU A 354 12.24 1.67 30.47
CA LEU A 354 12.30 0.41 29.73
C LEU A 354 12.45 -0.76 30.70
N GLY A 355 11.83 -1.87 30.34
CA GLY A 355 11.94 -3.13 31.08
C GLY A 355 13.34 -3.73 30.99
N ALA A 356 13.61 -4.71 31.87
CA ALA A 356 14.89 -5.43 31.87
C ALA A 356 15.00 -6.35 30.65
N ASN A 357 16.24 -6.55 30.17
CA ASN A 357 16.58 -7.43 29.04
C ASN A 357 15.83 -7.11 27.73
N LEU A 358 15.49 -5.86 27.51
CA LEU A 358 14.82 -5.46 26.26
C LEU A 358 15.84 -5.45 25.09
N MET A 359 15.50 -6.17 24.02
CA MET A 359 16.28 -6.24 22.78
C MET A 359 15.39 -5.80 21.60
N PRO A 360 15.25 -4.48 21.38
CA PRO A 360 14.43 -3.96 20.30
C PRO A 360 15.13 -4.12 18.95
N VAL A 361 14.37 -4.56 17.95
CA VAL A 361 14.74 -4.47 16.53
C VAL A 361 13.83 -3.45 15.88
N VAL A 362 14.43 -2.41 15.29
CA VAL A 362 13.71 -1.34 14.61
C VAL A 362 13.81 -1.57 13.11
N ILE A 363 12.67 -1.69 12.46
CA ILE A 363 12.54 -1.78 11.00
C ILE A 363 12.03 -0.42 10.52
N ASP A 364 12.96 0.39 10.04
CA ASP A 364 12.70 1.71 9.44
C ASP A 364 13.34 1.71 8.05
N GLN A 365 12.55 1.92 7.01
CA GLN A 365 13.02 1.94 5.61
C GLN A 365 14.16 2.94 5.37
N ARG A 366 14.24 4.02 6.15
CA ARG A 366 15.26 5.05 6.01
C ARG A 366 16.59 4.74 6.70
N ARG A 367 16.61 3.83 7.68
CA ARG A 367 17.77 3.57 8.54
C ARG A 367 18.58 2.34 8.16
N ILE A 368 17.96 1.35 7.53
CA ILE A 368 18.64 0.10 7.17
C ILE A 368 19.13 0.21 5.73
N GLY A 369 20.26 0.89 5.53
CA GLY A 369 20.95 0.88 4.24
C GLY A 369 21.43 -0.53 3.89
N LEU A 370 21.00 -1.04 2.74
CA LEU A 370 21.64 -2.21 2.12
C LEU A 370 22.81 -1.71 1.28
N ASP A 371 23.96 -2.35 1.43
CA ASP A 371 25.10 -2.08 0.56
C ASP A 371 24.71 -2.54 -0.87
N PRO A 372 24.68 -1.62 -1.86
CA PRO A 372 24.19 -1.94 -3.20
C PRO A 372 25.10 -2.93 -3.96
N ASP A 373 26.36 -3.05 -3.56
CA ASP A 373 27.34 -3.91 -4.22
C ASP A 373 27.42 -5.31 -3.59
N LYS A 374 26.89 -5.49 -2.39
CA LYS A 374 26.79 -6.81 -1.74
C LYS A 374 25.62 -7.62 -2.29
N THR A 375 25.73 -8.93 -2.19
CA THR A 375 24.65 -9.88 -2.48
C THR A 375 23.75 -10.08 -1.25
N PRO A 376 22.47 -10.50 -1.42
CA PRO A 376 21.63 -10.93 -0.32
C PRO A 376 22.29 -11.97 0.58
N TRP A 377 23.04 -12.89 0.03
CA TRP A 377 23.82 -13.87 0.76
C TRP A 377 24.83 -13.22 1.70
N GLU A 378 25.66 -12.31 1.19
CA GLU A 378 26.68 -11.62 1.99
C GLU A 378 26.08 -10.71 3.07
N ILE A 379 24.91 -10.13 2.81
CA ILE A 379 24.21 -9.26 3.77
C ILE A 379 23.70 -10.06 4.98
N LEU A 380 23.24 -11.30 4.76
CA LEU A 380 22.67 -12.13 5.81
C LEU A 380 23.72 -12.96 6.54
N ALA A 381 24.75 -13.45 5.87
CA ALA A 381 25.67 -14.43 6.43
C ALA A 381 27.16 -14.03 6.41
N ASP A 382 27.52 -12.85 5.93
CA ASP A 382 28.86 -12.27 5.97
C ASP A 382 29.99 -13.29 5.71
N ARG A 383 29.95 -14.02 4.60
CA ARG A 383 30.86 -15.10 4.18
C ARG A 383 30.61 -16.50 4.78
N ASN A 384 29.60 -16.66 5.63
CA ASN A 384 29.17 -17.96 6.11
C ASN A 384 28.06 -18.51 5.21
N ASP A 385 27.76 -19.80 5.36
CA ASP A 385 26.64 -20.45 4.66
C ASP A 385 25.37 -20.49 5.51
N HIS A 386 25.43 -20.01 6.76
CA HIS A 386 24.34 -20.11 7.73
C HIS A 386 24.05 -18.78 8.43
N VAL A 387 22.78 -18.54 8.67
CA VAL A 387 22.24 -17.44 9.46
C VAL A 387 21.71 -18.01 10.78
N LEU A 388 21.93 -17.31 11.88
CA LEU A 388 21.37 -17.70 13.17
C LEU A 388 19.94 -17.14 13.28
N VAL A 389 18.92 -17.99 13.14
CA VAL A 389 17.51 -17.63 13.27
C VAL A 389 16.92 -18.45 14.42
N ARG A 390 16.23 -17.82 15.37
CA ARG A 390 15.66 -18.48 16.57
C ARG A 390 16.65 -19.38 17.32
N GLY A 391 17.92 -18.98 17.36
CA GLY A 391 18.97 -19.79 17.99
C GLY A 391 19.34 -21.05 17.20
N ARG A 392 18.86 -21.23 15.98
CA ARG A 392 19.20 -22.32 15.06
C ARG A 392 20.01 -21.80 13.88
N LEU A 393 21.04 -22.53 13.51
CA LEU A 393 21.79 -22.25 12.29
C LEU A 393 20.99 -22.75 11.10
N THR A 394 20.47 -21.82 10.32
CA THR A 394 19.71 -22.10 9.10
C THR A 394 20.56 -21.75 7.88
N HIS A 395 20.58 -22.61 6.87
CA HIS A 395 21.31 -22.31 5.64
C HIS A 395 20.72 -21.09 4.93
N VAL A 396 21.58 -20.15 4.49
CA VAL A 396 21.18 -18.85 3.90
C VAL A 396 20.14 -19.00 2.81
N MET A 397 20.33 -19.97 1.89
CA MET A 397 19.38 -20.20 0.81
C MET A 397 18.00 -20.67 1.30
N THR A 398 17.95 -21.50 2.34
CA THR A 398 16.69 -21.92 2.94
C THR A 398 15.96 -20.72 3.51
N TYR A 399 16.68 -19.88 4.25
CA TYR A 399 16.13 -18.65 4.83
C TYR A 399 15.68 -17.64 3.77
N LEU A 400 16.49 -17.38 2.72
CA LEU A 400 16.12 -16.48 1.64
C LEU A 400 14.89 -16.96 0.85
N ARG A 401 14.70 -18.28 0.70
CA ARG A 401 13.50 -18.82 0.05
C ARG A 401 12.22 -18.56 0.85
N GLU A 402 12.30 -18.47 2.18
CA GLU A 402 11.18 -18.04 3.02
C GLU A 402 10.72 -16.61 2.70
N TYR A 403 11.63 -15.77 2.20
CA TYR A 403 11.35 -14.43 1.71
C TYR A 403 11.17 -14.36 0.19
N LEU A 404 10.85 -15.48 -0.45
CA LEU A 404 10.55 -15.59 -1.89
C LEU A 404 11.72 -15.22 -2.81
N PHE A 405 12.97 -15.34 -2.36
CA PHE A 405 14.14 -15.20 -3.21
C PHE A 405 14.45 -16.47 -3.98
N ARG A 406 14.82 -16.30 -5.25
CA ARG A 406 15.35 -17.39 -6.09
C ARG A 406 16.86 -17.52 -5.88
N ASP A 407 17.39 -18.70 -6.18
CA ASP A 407 18.82 -19.01 -6.01
C ASP A 407 19.74 -18.04 -6.78
N GLU A 408 19.30 -17.61 -7.97
CA GLU A 408 20.04 -16.64 -8.79
C GLU A 408 20.04 -15.25 -8.14
N GLN A 409 18.92 -14.80 -7.58
CA GLN A 409 18.79 -13.50 -6.93
C GLN A 409 19.63 -13.40 -5.65
N ALA A 410 19.78 -14.50 -4.92
CA ALA A 410 20.59 -14.55 -3.72
C ALA A 410 22.08 -14.24 -3.96
N ARG A 411 22.55 -14.42 -5.20
CA ARG A 411 23.96 -14.22 -5.62
C ARG A 411 24.16 -12.98 -6.50
N GLN A 412 23.12 -12.22 -6.80
CA GLN A 412 23.21 -10.98 -7.56
C GLN A 412 23.37 -9.78 -6.63
N PRO A 413 24.06 -8.71 -7.03
CA PRO A 413 24.19 -7.50 -6.23
C PRO A 413 22.83 -6.86 -5.95
N VAL A 414 22.65 -6.29 -4.76
CA VAL A 414 21.39 -5.64 -4.33
C VAL A 414 20.92 -4.54 -5.27
N ARG A 415 21.83 -3.86 -5.95
CA ARG A 415 21.48 -2.84 -6.96
C ARG A 415 20.61 -3.39 -8.11
N THR A 416 20.65 -4.70 -8.39
CA THR A 416 19.83 -5.33 -9.44
C THR A 416 18.45 -5.75 -8.97
N LEU A 417 18.20 -5.72 -7.67
CA LEU A 417 16.91 -6.06 -7.09
C LEU A 417 15.90 -4.93 -7.28
N SER A 418 14.65 -5.30 -7.50
CA SER A 418 13.52 -4.37 -7.46
C SER A 418 13.31 -3.76 -6.06
N GLY A 419 12.55 -2.67 -5.96
CA GLY A 419 12.22 -2.04 -4.68
C GLY A 419 11.58 -3.03 -3.69
N GLY A 420 10.58 -3.79 -4.12
CA GLY A 420 9.95 -4.82 -3.28
C GLY A 420 10.89 -5.93 -2.83
N GLU A 421 11.82 -6.37 -3.69
CA GLU A 421 12.84 -7.36 -3.32
C GLU A 421 13.84 -6.80 -2.30
N ARG A 422 14.23 -5.54 -2.44
CA ARG A 422 15.07 -4.86 -1.42
C ARG A 422 14.37 -4.79 -0.08
N ASN A 423 13.08 -4.46 -0.06
CA ASN A 423 12.28 -4.41 1.17
C ASN A 423 12.14 -5.79 1.81
N ARG A 424 11.93 -6.85 1.02
CA ARG A 424 11.96 -8.23 1.54
C ARG A 424 13.31 -8.61 2.15
N LEU A 425 14.41 -8.18 1.54
CA LEU A 425 15.75 -8.42 2.09
C LEU A 425 15.98 -7.65 3.39
N LEU A 426 15.49 -6.42 3.49
CA LEU A 426 15.53 -5.63 4.73
C LEU A 426 14.76 -6.31 5.85
N LEU A 427 13.55 -6.82 5.55
CA LEU A 427 12.77 -7.61 6.50
C LEU A 427 13.50 -8.88 6.92
N ALA A 428 14.05 -9.63 5.96
CA ALA A 428 14.82 -10.84 6.25
C ALA A 428 16.00 -10.56 7.17
N LYS A 429 16.75 -9.49 6.90
CA LYS A 429 17.88 -9.07 7.74
C LYS A 429 17.45 -8.68 9.16
N ALA A 430 16.38 -7.90 9.28
CA ALA A 430 15.89 -7.42 10.56
C ALA A 430 15.27 -8.54 11.40
N LEU A 431 14.49 -9.43 10.79
CA LEU A 431 13.82 -10.53 11.48
C LEU A 431 14.74 -11.72 11.80
N ALA A 432 15.92 -11.80 11.19
CA ALA A 432 16.97 -12.76 11.60
C ALA A 432 17.57 -12.41 12.97
N ALA A 433 17.62 -11.14 13.32
CA ALA A 433 18.22 -10.69 14.57
C ALA A 433 17.40 -11.19 15.78
N PRO A 434 18.05 -11.71 16.83
CA PRO A 434 17.35 -12.07 18.06
C PRO A 434 16.69 -10.85 18.69
N SER A 435 15.37 -10.90 18.90
CA SER A 435 14.62 -9.78 19.46
C SER A 435 13.53 -10.27 20.41
N ASN A 436 13.13 -9.43 21.35
CA ASN A 436 11.95 -9.59 22.19
C ASN A 436 10.99 -8.39 22.09
N MET A 437 11.36 -7.43 21.22
CA MET A 437 10.55 -6.29 20.84
C MET A 437 10.83 -5.94 19.38
N ILE A 438 9.80 -5.86 18.55
CA ILE A 438 9.87 -5.41 17.17
C ILE A 438 9.16 -4.07 17.03
N VAL A 439 9.83 -3.16 16.36
CA VAL A 439 9.34 -1.81 16.08
C VAL A 439 9.29 -1.60 14.57
N LEU A 440 8.12 -1.33 14.05
CA LEU A 440 7.83 -1.18 12.63
C LEU A 440 7.33 0.23 12.36
N ASP A 441 8.06 0.99 11.57
CA ASP A 441 7.64 2.34 11.13
C ASP A 441 7.28 2.30 9.64
N GLU A 442 5.98 2.31 9.34
CA GLU A 442 5.37 2.22 8.00
C GLU A 442 5.87 1.00 7.18
N PRO A 443 5.84 -0.22 7.71
CA PRO A 443 6.38 -1.39 7.02
C PRO A 443 5.56 -1.80 5.79
N THR A 444 4.32 -1.34 5.69
CA THR A 444 3.38 -1.70 4.63
C THR A 444 3.64 -0.95 3.32
N ASN A 445 4.37 0.18 3.37
CA ASN A 445 4.75 0.91 2.18
C ASN A 445 5.65 0.05 1.28
N ASP A 446 5.37 0.03 -0.02
CA ASP A 446 6.14 -0.69 -1.06
C ASP A 446 6.21 -2.23 -0.92
N LEU A 447 5.44 -2.85 0.00
CA LEU A 447 5.28 -4.30 0.06
C LEU A 447 4.10 -4.75 -0.79
N ASP A 448 4.23 -5.90 -1.45
CA ASP A 448 3.09 -6.53 -2.12
C ASP A 448 2.22 -7.34 -1.13
N ALA A 449 1.00 -7.65 -1.55
CA ALA A 449 0.03 -8.37 -0.72
C ALA A 449 0.60 -9.70 -0.19
N ASP A 450 1.34 -10.46 -1.04
CA ASP A 450 1.98 -11.72 -0.64
C ASP A 450 3.01 -11.48 0.49
N THR A 451 3.81 -10.41 0.39
CA THR A 451 4.82 -10.07 1.42
C THR A 451 4.18 -9.54 2.70
N LEU A 452 3.07 -8.79 2.57
CA LEU A 452 2.30 -8.32 3.73
C LEU A 452 1.69 -9.49 4.49
N ASP A 453 1.13 -10.49 3.80
CA ASP A 453 0.60 -11.70 4.43
C ASP A 453 1.70 -12.48 5.16
N LEU A 454 2.87 -12.64 4.54
CA LEU A 454 4.02 -13.29 5.17
C LEU A 454 4.50 -12.53 6.41
N LEU A 455 4.58 -11.19 6.35
CA LEU A 455 4.95 -10.37 7.50
C LEU A 455 3.92 -10.51 8.62
N GLN A 456 2.65 -10.52 8.29
CA GLN A 456 1.57 -10.71 9.26
C GLN A 456 1.68 -12.08 9.93
N GLU A 457 1.81 -13.18 9.17
CA GLU A 457 2.00 -14.54 9.72
C GLU A 457 3.21 -14.60 10.65
N ALA A 458 4.34 -14.01 10.24
CA ALA A 458 5.55 -13.96 11.04
C ALA A 458 5.37 -13.20 12.35
N LEU A 459 4.63 -12.09 12.33
CA LEU A 459 4.34 -11.29 13.52
C LEU A 459 3.28 -11.96 14.40
N ASP A 460 2.34 -12.71 13.84
CA ASP A 460 1.34 -13.47 14.60
C ASP A 460 2.00 -14.57 15.46
N ASP A 461 3.02 -15.25 14.92
CA ASP A 461 3.78 -16.27 15.61
C ASP A 461 4.85 -15.70 16.58
N TYR A 462 5.05 -14.38 16.57
CA TYR A 462 6.08 -13.73 17.38
C TYR A 462 5.66 -13.57 18.84
N ASP A 463 6.41 -14.15 19.76
CA ASP A 463 6.14 -14.14 21.20
C ASP A 463 6.57 -12.85 21.93
N GLY A 464 7.20 -11.91 21.23
CA GLY A 464 7.62 -10.60 21.75
C GLY A 464 6.54 -9.53 21.67
N THR A 465 6.94 -8.31 21.99
CA THR A 465 6.11 -7.11 21.90
C THR A 465 6.27 -6.44 20.53
N VAL A 466 5.19 -5.96 19.94
CA VAL A 466 5.21 -5.27 18.64
C VAL A 466 4.70 -3.84 18.80
N LEU A 467 5.48 -2.88 18.33
CA LEU A 467 5.04 -1.49 18.11
C LEU A 467 5.00 -1.23 16.61
N LEU A 468 3.86 -0.78 16.12
CA LEU A 468 3.61 -0.62 14.70
C LEU A 468 3.07 0.78 14.39
N VAL A 469 3.73 1.52 13.53
CA VAL A 469 3.15 2.69 12.85
C VAL A 469 2.70 2.21 11.48
N SER A 470 1.42 2.34 11.16
CA SER A 470 0.92 1.98 9.83
C SER A 470 -0.34 2.78 9.48
N HIS A 471 -0.54 2.97 8.18
CA HIS A 471 -1.76 3.52 7.58
C HIS A 471 -2.61 2.44 6.91
N ASP A 472 -2.16 1.19 6.93
CA ASP A 472 -2.93 0.04 6.43
C ASP A 472 -3.92 -0.43 7.51
N ARG A 473 -5.21 -0.21 7.22
CA ARG A 473 -6.31 -0.49 8.16
C ARG A 473 -6.54 -1.97 8.37
N ASP A 474 -6.39 -2.78 7.32
CA ASP A 474 -6.56 -4.23 7.38
C ASP A 474 -5.43 -4.87 8.19
N PHE A 475 -4.20 -4.41 7.97
CA PHE A 475 -3.03 -4.87 8.72
C PHE A 475 -3.11 -4.52 10.21
N LEU A 476 -3.60 -3.31 10.55
CA LEU A 476 -3.86 -2.91 11.93
C LEU A 476 -4.95 -3.77 12.57
N ASP A 477 -6.09 -3.98 11.89
CA ASP A 477 -7.21 -4.76 12.42
C ASP A 477 -6.84 -6.22 12.71
N ARG A 478 -5.94 -6.79 11.91
CA ARG A 478 -5.51 -8.19 12.07
C ARG A 478 -4.43 -8.38 13.12
N LEU A 479 -3.55 -7.39 13.30
CA LEU A 479 -2.32 -7.58 14.10
C LEU A 479 -2.41 -6.97 15.50
N VAL A 480 -3.00 -5.78 15.68
CA VAL A 480 -2.84 -5.02 16.92
C VAL A 480 -3.91 -5.34 17.96
N THR A 481 -3.50 -5.28 19.23
CA THR A 481 -4.38 -5.50 20.39
C THR A 481 -4.86 -4.18 21.01
N SER A 482 -4.14 -3.07 20.77
CA SER A 482 -4.53 -1.72 21.13
C SER A 482 -3.97 -0.70 20.17
N THR A 483 -4.61 0.43 20.03
CA THR A 483 -4.26 1.50 19.10
C THR A 483 -4.07 2.81 19.84
N ILE A 484 -2.93 3.47 19.68
CA ILE A 484 -2.65 4.82 20.17
C ILE A 484 -2.90 5.78 19.02
N ALA A 485 -3.91 6.63 19.14
CA ALA A 485 -4.25 7.65 18.15
C ALA A 485 -3.67 9.00 18.57
N LEU A 486 -2.90 9.62 17.64
CA LEU A 486 -2.41 10.98 17.77
C LEU A 486 -3.28 11.90 16.92
N GLU A 487 -3.94 12.88 17.54
CA GLU A 487 -4.87 13.78 16.83
C GLU A 487 -4.16 14.95 16.13
N GLY A 488 -2.85 15.17 16.40
CA GLY A 488 -2.03 16.22 15.77
C GLY A 488 -2.02 17.55 16.53
N ASP A 489 -2.79 17.66 17.59
CA ASP A 489 -2.84 18.81 18.53
C ASP A 489 -2.05 18.59 19.82
N GLY A 490 -1.28 17.52 19.89
CA GLY A 490 -0.57 17.07 21.09
C GLY A 490 -1.30 16.00 21.88
N THR A 491 -2.56 15.73 21.55
CA THR A 491 -3.38 14.69 22.23
C THR A 491 -3.02 13.32 21.70
N ALA A 492 -2.74 12.38 22.61
CA ALA A 492 -2.55 10.96 22.32
C ALA A 492 -3.47 10.14 23.22
N ILE A 493 -4.29 9.29 22.59
CA ILE A 493 -5.30 8.48 23.31
C ILE A 493 -5.13 7.02 22.92
N GLU A 494 -5.14 6.12 23.93
CA GLU A 494 -5.08 4.68 23.71
C GLU A 494 -6.48 4.09 23.67
N TYR A 495 -6.77 3.30 22.64
CA TYR A 495 -8.02 2.59 22.40
C TYR A 495 -7.76 1.09 22.39
N ALA A 496 -8.70 0.29 22.87
CA ALA A 496 -8.62 -1.16 22.80
C ALA A 496 -8.98 -1.64 21.39
N GLY A 497 -8.19 -2.58 20.83
CA GLY A 497 -8.43 -3.18 19.53
C GLY A 497 -7.73 -2.50 18.36
N GLY A 498 -8.15 -2.88 17.14
CA GLY A 498 -7.59 -2.42 15.87
C GLY A 498 -8.16 -1.08 15.40
N TYR A 499 -8.00 -0.82 14.09
CA TYR A 499 -8.50 0.41 13.48
C TYR A 499 -10.04 0.50 13.49
N SER A 500 -10.72 -0.61 13.20
CA SER A 500 -12.19 -0.65 13.20
C SER A 500 -12.77 -0.41 14.60
N ASP A 501 -12.11 -0.93 15.64
CA ASP A 501 -12.47 -0.69 17.04
C ASP A 501 -12.23 0.78 17.42
N TYR A 502 -11.11 1.36 17.01
CA TYR A 502 -10.82 2.78 17.19
C TYR A 502 -11.92 3.66 16.59
N VAL A 503 -12.30 3.41 15.33
CA VAL A 503 -13.35 4.19 14.65
C VAL A 503 -14.68 4.09 15.40
N SER A 504 -15.04 2.90 15.89
CA SER A 504 -16.27 2.68 16.64
C SER A 504 -16.27 3.39 18.01
N GLN A 505 -15.13 3.41 18.72
CA GLN A 505 -14.95 4.01 20.04
C GLN A 505 -14.82 5.53 19.98
N ARG A 506 -14.18 6.06 18.94
CA ARG A 506 -13.99 7.50 18.74
C ARG A 506 -15.30 8.24 18.49
N GLY A 507 -16.30 7.58 17.89
CA GLY A 507 -17.53 8.22 17.44
C GLY A 507 -17.35 9.09 16.18
N PRO A 508 -18.41 9.76 15.73
CA PRO A 508 -18.34 10.62 14.55
C PRO A 508 -17.35 11.77 14.76
N ARG A 509 -16.49 12.00 13.79
CA ARG A 509 -15.52 13.10 13.80
C ARG A 509 -16.28 14.41 13.76
N VAL A 510 -16.26 15.18 14.84
CA VAL A 510 -16.70 16.57 14.82
C VAL A 510 -15.57 17.34 14.13
N GLU A 511 -15.74 17.69 12.86
CA GLU A 511 -14.82 18.63 12.22
C GLU A 511 -14.83 19.92 13.07
N PRO A 512 -13.66 20.46 13.46
CA PRO A 512 -13.62 21.77 14.03
C PRO A 512 -14.14 22.73 12.96
N THR A 513 -15.41 23.12 13.08
CA THR A 513 -15.97 24.19 12.25
C THR A 513 -15.08 25.41 12.48
N GLY A 514 -14.22 25.68 11.50
CA GLY A 514 -13.39 26.86 11.49
C GLY A 514 -14.24 28.10 11.64
N VAL A 515 -13.67 29.05 12.36
CA VAL A 515 -14.17 30.41 12.58
C VAL A 515 -15.26 30.53 13.63
N THR A 516 -14.83 30.61 14.87
CA THR A 516 -15.58 31.38 15.86
C THR A 516 -15.58 32.84 15.40
N PRO A 517 -16.71 33.43 15.01
CA PRO A 517 -16.70 34.87 14.74
C PRO A 517 -16.35 35.58 16.05
N SER A 518 -15.24 36.27 16.04
CA SER A 518 -14.83 37.21 17.09
C SER A 518 -16.06 38.02 17.50
N ARG A 519 -16.57 37.76 18.68
CA ARG A 519 -17.63 38.53 19.32
C ARG A 519 -17.04 39.92 19.54
N LYS A 520 -17.28 40.83 18.60
CA LYS A 520 -17.01 42.27 18.81
C LYS A 520 -17.72 42.65 20.09
N GLU A 521 -16.93 42.93 21.14
CA GLU A 521 -17.40 43.63 22.32
C GLU A 521 -18.11 44.90 21.87
N LYS A 522 -19.42 44.92 22.08
CA LYS A 522 -20.19 46.18 21.96
C LYS A 522 -19.69 47.08 23.08
N ALA A 523 -18.91 48.12 22.67
CA ALA A 523 -18.58 49.23 23.52
C ALA A 523 -19.85 49.81 24.11
N THR A 524 -19.98 49.78 25.42
CA THR A 524 -21.01 50.42 26.20
C THR A 524 -20.74 51.95 26.13
N PRO A 525 -21.71 52.79 25.72
CA PRO A 525 -21.52 54.23 25.72
C PRO A 525 -21.41 54.78 27.17
N PRO A 526 -20.66 55.85 27.40
CA PRO A 526 -20.46 56.43 28.74
C PRO A 526 -21.76 56.99 29.27
N ARG A 527 -22.11 56.67 30.53
CA ARG A 527 -23.18 57.30 31.29
C ARG A 527 -22.79 58.71 31.60
N GLU A 528 -23.56 59.67 31.07
CA GLU A 528 -23.57 61.06 31.54
C GLU A 528 -24.08 61.18 32.98
N ALA A 529 -23.35 61.93 33.78
CA ALA A 529 -23.73 62.31 35.12
C ALA A 529 -24.81 63.41 35.06
N GLY A 530 -26.02 63.08 35.41
CA GLY A 530 -27.11 64.05 35.57
C GLY A 530 -27.54 64.19 37.03
N GLN A 531 -27.47 65.43 37.48
CA GLN A 531 -27.72 65.97 38.80
C GLN A 531 -29.12 65.67 39.36
N GLY A 532 -29.11 65.66 40.66
CA GLY A 532 -30.18 65.39 41.59
C GLY A 532 -31.51 66.09 41.48
N LYS A 533 -32.42 65.53 42.20
CA LYS A 533 -33.39 66.26 43.04
C LYS A 533 -34.00 65.36 44.14
N ARG A 534 -33.88 65.78 45.38
CA ARG A 534 -34.62 65.33 46.58
C ARG A 534 -36.10 65.58 46.41
N LEU A 535 -36.91 64.74 47.05
CA LEU A 535 -38.19 64.96 47.71
C LEU A 535 -38.70 63.53 47.96
N GLY A 536 -38.98 63.07 49.15
CA GLY A 536 -39.55 63.62 50.31
C GLY A 536 -40.97 63.03 50.53
N TYR A 537 -41.21 62.38 51.72
CA TYR A 537 -42.51 62.01 52.32
C TYR A 537 -43.13 60.68 51.81
N LYS A 538 -43.61 59.82 52.65
CA LYS A 538 -44.11 59.57 54.01
C LYS A 538 -45.06 58.33 53.97
N ARG A 539 -44.93 57.47 54.96
CA ARG A 539 -45.99 56.73 55.66
C ARG A 539 -47.14 56.13 54.80
N GLU A 540 -47.41 54.88 54.90
CA GLU A 540 -47.98 54.12 56.01
C GLU A 540 -47.56 52.65 56.00
#